data_f6046ba6e654710c27ddb13642702080
#
_entry.id   f6046ba6e654710c27ddb13642702080
#
_cell.length_a   1.000
_cell.length_b   1.000
_cell.length_c   1.000
_cell.angle_alpha   90.00
_cell.angle_beta   90.00
_cell.angle_gamma   90.00
#
_symmetry.space_group_name_H-M   'P 1'
#
loop_
_entity.id
_entity.type
_entity.pdbx_description
1 polymer ?
#
loop_
_entity_poly.entity_id
_entity_poly.type
_entity_poly.pdbx_seq_one_letter_code
_entity_poly.pdbx_strand_id
1 'polypeptide(L)'
;ASDVYKRQKNYDIEVLITLWPVLSKLPKLDQEVEVESIKPTDEEMDDQIDRVRSQFAEVSKVERSLDNGDYGLVNISGSKNGEEVKDFVYNDYLYEVGTNMLTQQLDSKLIGVSPGAIVKFNDNIPQLQLEDVEITVLVKEVREKILPEFTDEWVSDTTEFDDIKHLREELEKNIEMIKKRQVASQYQAELTNKLIEEAKIALPEQLVIAEMDSILQNFIAELAQNNIKMEDYFQVTGLTEEALRDDLNKQATRNLTMVVILDKVIEDLDLKLEKEDTDLIEEHLKTLESDDEVEITTRRLNLEAESLRNKAMLHVLKSGSSVDQNGEKVYLQDVYNQDTDTREEE
;
A
#
# COMPACT_ATOMS: atom_id res chain seq x y z
N ALA A 1 -51.24 -51.43 -31.37
CA ALA A 1 -51.11 -49.99 -31.08
C ALA A 1 -51.01 -49.82 -29.56
N SER A 2 -49.81 -49.57 -29.03
CA SER A 2 -49.63 -49.27 -27.63
C SER A 2 -49.61 -47.77 -27.46
N ASP A 3 -50.64 -47.22 -26.86
CA ASP A 3 -50.74 -45.85 -26.40
C ASP A 3 -49.73 -45.68 -25.25
N VAL A 4 -48.63 -45.03 -25.57
CA VAL A 4 -47.70 -44.51 -24.56
C VAL A 4 -48.28 -43.18 -24.08
N TYR A 5 -49.10 -43.21 -23.02
CA TYR A 5 -49.44 -42.03 -22.26
C TYR A 5 -48.18 -41.41 -21.65
N LYS A 6 -47.63 -40.41 -22.29
CA LYS A 6 -46.69 -39.50 -21.66
C LYS A 6 -47.43 -38.72 -20.58
N ARG A 7 -47.32 -39.16 -19.32
CA ARG A 7 -47.68 -38.32 -18.16
C ARG A 7 -46.78 -37.10 -18.20
N GLN A 8 -47.33 -35.98 -18.63
CA GLN A 8 -46.74 -34.67 -18.38
C GLN A 8 -46.73 -34.49 -16.87
N LYS A 9 -45.58 -34.60 -16.24
CA LYS A 9 -45.41 -34.10 -14.87
C LYS A 9 -45.33 -32.58 -14.99
N ASN A 10 -46.28 -31.90 -14.37
CA ASN A 10 -46.11 -30.46 -14.13
C ASN A 10 -44.96 -30.34 -13.16
N TYR A 11 -43.96 -29.55 -13.53
CA TYR A 11 -42.89 -29.14 -12.66
C TYR A 11 -43.17 -27.70 -12.26
N ASP A 12 -43.32 -27.47 -10.97
CA ASP A 12 -43.31 -26.09 -10.42
C ASP A 12 -41.85 -25.70 -10.29
N ILE A 13 -41.46 -24.65 -10.97
CA ILE A 13 -40.12 -24.07 -10.88
C ILE A 13 -40.25 -22.77 -10.08
N GLU A 14 -39.64 -22.77 -8.91
CA GLU A 14 -39.50 -21.54 -8.12
C GLU A 14 -38.16 -20.94 -8.47
N VAL A 15 -38.17 -19.68 -8.92
CA VAL A 15 -36.94 -18.91 -9.25
C VAL A 15 -36.84 -17.78 -8.24
N LEU A 16 -35.81 -17.86 -7.42
CA LEU A 16 -35.43 -16.77 -6.51
C LEU A 16 -34.52 -15.79 -7.26
N ILE A 17 -34.95 -14.55 -7.38
CA ILE A 17 -34.16 -13.49 -8.02
C ILE A 17 -33.76 -12.48 -6.94
N THR A 18 -32.45 -12.29 -6.77
CA THR A 18 -31.89 -11.24 -5.92
C THR A 18 -31.85 -9.96 -6.72
N LEU A 19 -32.57 -8.95 -6.25
CA LEU A 19 -32.59 -7.63 -6.89
C LEU A 19 -31.37 -6.82 -6.42
N TRP A 20 -30.83 -6.03 -7.35
CA TRP A 20 -29.78 -5.07 -7.02
C TRP A 20 -30.37 -3.97 -6.11
N PRO A 21 -29.70 -3.62 -5.00
CA PRO A 21 -30.18 -2.59 -4.10
C PRO A 21 -30.13 -1.21 -4.78
N VAL A 22 -31.15 -0.41 -4.53
CA VAL A 22 -31.25 0.95 -5.09
C VAL A 22 -31.28 1.95 -3.94
N LEU A 23 -30.47 2.98 -4.05
CA LEU A 23 -30.44 4.09 -3.11
C LEU A 23 -31.50 5.12 -3.49
N SER A 24 -32.42 5.42 -2.56
CA SER A 24 -33.50 6.39 -2.80
C SER A 24 -33.02 7.85 -2.81
N LYS A 25 -31.92 8.13 -2.10
CA LYS A 25 -31.31 9.46 -1.97
C LYS A 25 -29.83 9.34 -1.75
N LEU A 26 -29.03 10.12 -2.49
CA LEU A 26 -27.60 10.22 -2.27
C LEU A 26 -27.26 10.79 -0.88
N PRO A 27 -26.21 10.26 -0.22
CA PRO A 27 -25.59 10.96 0.90
C PRO A 27 -25.03 12.31 0.43
N LYS A 28 -24.72 13.19 1.36
CA LYS A 28 -24.10 14.47 1.00
C LYS A 28 -22.69 14.22 0.47
N LEU A 29 -22.44 14.64 -0.78
CA LEU A 29 -21.12 14.50 -1.42
C LEU A 29 -20.13 15.60 -1.00
N ASP A 30 -20.64 16.77 -0.59
CA ASP A 30 -19.86 17.95 -0.17
C ASP A 30 -19.39 17.88 1.29
N GLN A 31 -18.89 16.73 1.70
CA GLN A 31 -18.38 16.53 3.07
C GLN A 31 -16.96 17.07 3.22
N GLU A 32 -16.70 17.65 4.39
CA GLU A 32 -15.36 18.06 4.79
C GLU A 32 -14.66 16.94 5.55
N VAL A 33 -13.42 16.66 5.19
CA VAL A 33 -12.57 15.62 5.79
C VAL A 33 -11.31 16.25 6.36
N GLU A 34 -11.01 15.96 7.62
CA GLU A 34 -9.75 16.33 8.23
C GLU A 34 -8.65 15.34 7.79
N VAL A 35 -7.53 15.90 7.34
CA VAL A 35 -6.38 15.14 6.82
C VAL A 35 -5.08 15.68 7.41
N GLU A 36 -3.99 14.96 7.22
CA GLU A 36 -2.67 15.44 7.59
C GLU A 36 -2.22 16.61 6.71
N SER A 37 -1.33 17.47 7.25
CA SER A 37 -0.74 18.57 6.48
C SER A 37 0.20 18.01 5.40
N ILE A 38 0.10 18.56 4.18
CA ILE A 38 1.03 18.24 3.10
C ILE A 38 2.33 19.04 3.18
N LYS A 39 2.38 20.11 3.99
CA LYS A 39 3.59 20.91 4.16
C LYS A 39 4.64 20.11 4.91
N PRO A 40 5.90 20.08 4.43
CA PRO A 40 6.99 19.46 5.16
C PRO A 40 7.22 20.15 6.50
N THR A 41 7.60 19.38 7.51
CA THR A 41 8.12 19.91 8.77
C THR A 41 9.62 20.22 8.63
N ASP A 42 10.15 21.03 9.54
CA ASP A 42 11.60 21.29 9.57
C ASP A 42 12.41 20.02 9.77
N GLU A 43 11.90 19.07 10.59
CA GLU A 43 12.54 17.77 10.84
C GLU A 43 12.57 16.91 9.57
N GLU A 44 11.47 16.82 8.82
CA GLU A 44 11.42 16.10 7.54
C GLU A 44 12.38 16.69 6.51
N MET A 45 12.52 18.03 6.51
CA MET A 45 13.46 18.72 5.63
C MET A 45 14.92 18.43 6.01
N ASP A 46 15.25 18.52 7.29
CA ASP A 46 16.60 18.25 7.78
C ASP A 46 16.98 16.78 7.55
N ASP A 47 16.06 15.82 7.76
CA ASP A 47 16.27 14.41 7.47
C ASP A 47 16.56 14.17 5.98
N GLN A 48 15.85 14.84 5.08
CA GLN A 48 16.09 14.69 3.63
C GLN A 48 17.43 15.31 3.23
N ILE A 49 17.80 16.46 3.77
CA ILE A 49 19.11 17.07 3.55
C ILE A 49 20.21 16.14 4.02
N ASP A 50 20.07 15.56 5.21
CA ASP A 50 21.07 14.63 5.76
C ASP A 50 21.13 13.31 4.97
N ARG A 51 20.04 12.85 4.37
CA ARG A 51 20.06 11.73 3.41
C ARG A 51 20.87 12.07 2.17
N VAL A 52 20.70 13.25 1.59
CA VAL A 52 21.49 13.72 0.44
C VAL A 52 22.96 13.81 0.83
N ARG A 53 23.30 14.44 1.96
CA ARG A 53 24.67 14.54 2.47
C ARG A 53 25.29 13.18 2.76
N SER A 54 24.49 12.22 3.22
CA SER A 54 24.93 10.86 3.54
C SER A 54 25.46 10.10 2.34
N GLN A 55 24.97 10.39 1.13
CA GLN A 55 25.48 9.77 -0.11
C GLN A 55 26.92 10.20 -0.41
N PHE A 56 27.36 11.32 0.12
CA PHE A 56 28.69 11.90 -0.05
C PHE A 56 29.49 11.89 1.24
N ALA A 57 29.05 11.15 2.26
CA ALA A 57 29.72 11.08 3.54
C ALA A 57 31.09 10.39 3.43
N GLU A 58 32.09 10.93 4.11
CA GLU A 58 33.37 10.27 4.31
C GLU A 58 33.28 9.34 5.51
N VAL A 59 33.94 8.19 5.38
CA VAL A 59 34.00 7.18 6.45
C VAL A 59 35.41 7.14 7.02
N SER A 60 35.58 7.62 8.23
CA SER A 60 36.89 7.70 8.90
C SER A 60 36.99 6.75 10.09
N LYS A 61 38.09 6.01 10.21
CA LYS A 61 38.35 5.12 11.35
C LYS A 61 38.53 5.96 12.62
N VAL A 62 37.86 5.54 13.69
CA VAL A 62 37.92 6.18 15.00
C VAL A 62 38.19 5.14 16.10
N GLU A 63 38.77 5.61 17.21
CA GLU A 63 39.13 4.75 18.36
C GLU A 63 38.16 5.01 19.55
N ARG A 64 36.89 5.19 19.24
CA ARG A 64 35.82 5.32 20.25
C ARG A 64 34.81 4.20 20.10
N SER A 65 33.86 4.12 21.03
CA SER A 65 32.73 3.22 20.94
C SER A 65 31.80 3.60 19.80
N LEU A 66 31.06 2.63 19.28
CA LEU A 66 30.03 2.80 18.27
C LEU A 66 28.89 3.70 18.79
N ASP A 67 28.52 4.68 18.01
CA ASP A 67 27.32 5.48 18.17
C ASP A 67 26.31 5.20 17.08
N ASN A 68 25.10 5.72 17.24
CA ASN A 68 24.07 5.62 16.21
C ASN A 68 24.50 6.37 14.92
N GLY A 69 24.40 5.73 13.76
CA GLY A 69 24.86 6.26 12.47
C GLY A 69 26.33 5.97 12.14
N ASP A 70 27.10 5.38 13.06
CA ASP A 70 28.46 4.91 12.77
C ASP A 70 28.47 3.60 11.97
N TYR A 71 29.56 3.33 11.29
CA TYR A 71 29.81 2.05 10.67
C TYR A 71 30.72 1.17 11.54
N GLY A 72 30.22 -0.01 11.92
CA GLY A 72 31.02 -1.05 12.51
C GLY A 72 31.55 -2.03 11.45
N LEU A 73 32.87 -2.23 11.35
CA LEU A 73 33.41 -3.39 10.65
C LEU A 73 33.28 -4.59 11.60
N VAL A 74 32.34 -5.49 11.30
CA VAL A 74 31.92 -6.54 12.23
C VAL A 74 32.04 -7.93 11.62
N ASN A 75 32.25 -8.93 12.48
CA ASN A 75 31.94 -10.31 12.17
C ASN A 75 30.72 -10.71 12.98
N ILE A 76 29.71 -11.20 12.29
CA ILE A 76 28.43 -11.63 12.90
C ILE A 76 28.26 -13.12 12.63
N SER A 77 27.88 -13.89 13.64
CA SER A 77 27.50 -15.30 13.49
C SER A 77 26.31 -15.61 14.38
N GLY A 78 25.41 -16.44 13.88
CA GLY A 78 24.30 -16.98 14.63
C GLY A 78 24.52 -18.45 14.97
N SER A 79 24.10 -18.89 16.16
CA SER A 79 24.03 -20.30 16.52
C SER A 79 22.70 -20.65 17.17
N LYS A 80 22.17 -21.84 16.84
CA LYS A 80 20.95 -22.39 17.43
C LYS A 80 21.22 -23.77 17.98
N ASN A 81 20.97 -23.98 19.26
CA ASN A 81 21.25 -25.24 19.97
C ASN A 81 22.72 -25.72 19.84
N GLY A 82 23.66 -24.78 19.70
CA GLY A 82 25.09 -25.06 19.54
C GLY A 82 25.54 -25.38 18.11
N GLU A 83 24.65 -25.32 17.14
CA GLU A 83 24.97 -25.45 15.71
C GLU A 83 24.96 -24.07 15.03
N GLU A 84 25.95 -23.83 14.18
CA GLU A 84 26.09 -22.57 13.45
C GLU A 84 25.00 -22.45 12.37
N VAL A 85 24.34 -21.29 12.33
CA VAL A 85 23.37 -20.92 11.28
C VAL A 85 24.14 -20.39 10.07
N LYS A 86 24.41 -21.25 9.09
CA LYS A 86 25.26 -20.96 7.93
C LYS A 86 24.83 -19.75 7.12
N ASP A 87 23.53 -19.53 7.03
CA ASP A 87 22.93 -18.41 6.28
C ASP A 87 22.93 -17.08 7.07
N PHE A 88 23.46 -17.11 8.32
CA PHE A 88 23.60 -15.92 9.17
C PHE A 88 25.04 -15.81 9.67
N VAL A 89 25.99 -15.79 8.73
CA VAL A 89 27.42 -15.58 8.99
C VAL A 89 27.94 -14.48 8.08
N TYR A 90 28.37 -13.38 8.68
CA TYR A 90 28.91 -12.21 7.99
C TYR A 90 30.33 -11.97 8.49
N ASN A 91 31.30 -11.97 7.57
CA ASN A 91 32.71 -11.70 7.87
C ASN A 91 33.13 -10.38 7.24
N ASP A 92 33.82 -9.54 7.99
CA ASP A 92 34.28 -8.22 7.56
C ASP A 92 33.13 -7.36 6.96
N TYR A 93 31.95 -7.48 7.57
CA TYR A 93 30.79 -6.77 7.12
C TYR A 93 30.79 -5.35 7.70
N LEU A 94 30.61 -4.36 6.81
CA LEU A 94 30.45 -2.96 7.21
C LEU A 94 28.99 -2.68 7.50
N TYR A 95 28.65 -2.65 8.79
CA TYR A 95 27.28 -2.47 9.28
C TYR A 95 27.07 -1.05 9.79
N GLU A 96 26.05 -0.35 9.27
CA GLU A 96 25.62 0.96 9.78
C GLU A 96 24.69 0.76 10.97
N VAL A 97 25.08 1.27 12.12
CA VAL A 97 24.31 1.15 13.38
C VAL A 97 23.10 2.10 13.35
N GLY A 98 21.93 1.58 13.67
CA GLY A 98 20.67 2.35 13.67
C GLY A 98 19.77 2.04 12.47
N THR A 99 20.21 1.18 11.54
CA THR A 99 19.43 0.82 10.36
C THR A 99 18.42 -0.30 10.59
N ASN A 100 18.54 -1.08 11.66
CA ASN A 100 17.73 -2.26 11.99
C ASN A 100 17.64 -3.30 10.85
N MET A 101 18.68 -3.39 9.99
CA MET A 101 18.62 -4.21 8.78
C MET A 101 18.72 -5.72 9.03
N LEU A 102 19.37 -6.15 10.11
CA LEU A 102 19.63 -7.57 10.37
C LEU A 102 18.69 -8.15 11.42
N THR A 103 18.67 -7.59 12.63
CA THR A 103 17.74 -7.99 13.69
C THR A 103 17.30 -6.78 14.52
N GLN A 104 16.18 -6.91 15.23
CA GLN A 104 15.59 -5.79 15.99
C GLN A 104 16.48 -5.29 17.15
N GLN A 105 17.29 -6.18 17.77
CA GLN A 105 18.10 -5.81 18.93
C GLN A 105 19.55 -5.47 18.59
N LEU A 106 20.03 -5.83 17.39
CA LEU A 106 21.44 -5.69 17.01
C LEU A 106 21.96 -4.26 17.25
N ASP A 107 21.24 -3.26 16.73
CA ASP A 107 21.66 -1.86 16.85
C ASP A 107 21.75 -1.42 18.31
N SER A 108 20.75 -1.75 19.13
CA SER A 108 20.74 -1.42 20.55
C SER A 108 21.87 -2.07 21.33
N LYS A 109 22.34 -3.25 20.90
CA LYS A 109 23.46 -3.99 21.52
C LYS A 109 24.82 -3.51 21.04
N LEU A 110 24.90 -2.89 19.86
CA LEU A 110 26.14 -2.36 19.30
C LEU A 110 26.46 -0.94 19.78
N ILE A 111 25.45 -0.14 20.10
CA ILE A 111 25.66 1.22 20.62
C ILE A 111 26.49 1.14 21.92
N GLY A 112 27.56 1.91 21.99
CA GLY A 112 28.49 1.96 23.12
C GLY A 112 29.57 0.87 23.12
N VAL A 113 29.59 -0.02 22.13
CA VAL A 113 30.60 -1.11 22.03
C VAL A 113 31.87 -0.57 21.38
N SER A 114 33.03 -0.90 22.04
CA SER A 114 34.35 -0.47 21.56
C SER A 114 34.96 -1.46 20.57
N PRO A 115 35.93 -1.01 19.71
CA PRO A 115 36.69 -1.89 18.86
C PRO A 115 37.35 -3.04 19.65
N GLY A 116 37.32 -4.25 19.09
CA GLY A 116 37.84 -5.46 19.71
C GLY A 116 36.87 -6.18 20.66
N ALA A 117 35.75 -5.60 21.00
CA ALA A 117 34.79 -6.24 21.88
C ALA A 117 33.93 -7.26 21.16
N ILE A 118 33.48 -8.27 21.93
CA ILE A 118 32.51 -9.29 21.48
C ILE A 118 31.22 -9.11 22.26
N VAL A 119 30.13 -9.00 21.52
CA VAL A 119 28.78 -8.93 22.10
C VAL A 119 28.04 -10.22 21.78
N LYS A 120 27.34 -10.76 22.79
CA LYS A 120 26.49 -11.95 22.62
C LYS A 120 25.09 -11.66 23.18
N PHE A 121 24.09 -12.04 22.40
CA PHE A 121 22.68 -11.90 22.80
C PHE A 121 21.83 -12.87 22.00
N ASN A 122 20.61 -13.13 22.47
CA ASN A 122 19.65 -13.92 21.72
C ASN A 122 18.66 -12.98 21.03
N ASP A 123 18.33 -13.29 19.78
CA ASP A 123 17.33 -12.57 19.00
C ASP A 123 16.66 -13.51 17.96
N ASN A 124 15.58 -13.02 17.39
CA ASN A 124 14.90 -13.71 16.29
C ASN A 124 15.47 -13.23 14.97
N ILE A 125 15.57 -14.14 13.99
CA ILE A 125 15.96 -13.83 12.61
C ILE A 125 14.74 -14.09 11.71
N PRO A 126 13.87 -13.09 11.51
CA PRO A 126 12.62 -13.28 10.76
C PRO A 126 12.84 -13.73 9.31
N GLN A 127 13.91 -13.25 8.66
CA GLN A 127 14.26 -13.60 7.28
C GLN A 127 14.55 -15.10 7.09
N LEU A 128 15.00 -15.78 8.16
CA LEU A 128 15.28 -17.23 8.16
C LEU A 128 14.20 -18.01 8.95
N GLN A 129 13.17 -17.35 9.46
CA GLN A 129 12.13 -17.94 10.31
C GLN A 129 12.72 -18.68 11.53
N LEU A 130 13.79 -18.12 12.11
CA LEU A 130 14.46 -18.67 13.28
C LEU A 130 14.20 -17.80 14.51
N GLU A 131 13.78 -18.46 15.57
CA GLU A 131 13.59 -17.85 16.89
C GLU A 131 14.69 -18.27 17.87
N ASP A 132 15.01 -17.40 18.83
CA ASP A 132 15.95 -17.64 19.92
C ASP A 132 17.33 -18.11 19.42
N VAL A 133 17.90 -17.38 18.46
CA VAL A 133 19.24 -17.61 17.93
C VAL A 133 20.25 -16.83 18.77
N GLU A 134 21.29 -17.51 19.29
CA GLU A 134 22.43 -16.83 19.93
C GLU A 134 23.27 -16.15 18.85
N ILE A 135 23.28 -14.82 18.87
CA ILE A 135 24.03 -13.98 17.93
C ILE A 135 25.32 -13.54 18.62
N THR A 136 26.44 -13.76 17.96
CA THR A 136 27.76 -13.31 18.40
C THR A 136 28.28 -12.29 17.40
N VAL A 137 28.65 -11.11 17.89
CA VAL A 137 29.21 -10.01 17.08
C VAL A 137 30.56 -9.62 17.61
N LEU A 138 31.58 -9.70 16.78
CA LEU A 138 32.89 -9.11 17.02
C LEU A 138 33.01 -7.78 16.29
N VAL A 139 33.12 -6.68 16.99
CA VAL A 139 33.40 -5.36 16.43
C VAL A 139 34.93 -5.24 16.18
N LYS A 140 35.36 -5.23 14.92
CA LYS A 140 36.76 -5.10 14.56
C LYS A 140 37.24 -3.66 14.55
N GLU A 141 36.48 -2.79 13.92
CA GLU A 141 36.76 -1.38 13.77
C GLU A 141 35.49 -0.57 13.90
N VAL A 142 35.65 0.63 14.38
CA VAL A 142 34.59 1.66 14.37
C VAL A 142 34.98 2.72 13.36
N ARG A 143 34.05 3.09 12.52
CA ARG A 143 34.21 4.15 11.53
C ARG A 143 33.09 5.16 11.65
N GLU A 144 33.48 6.40 11.84
CA GLU A 144 32.56 7.52 11.91
C GLU A 144 32.11 7.93 10.52
N LYS A 145 30.82 8.17 10.37
CA LYS A 145 30.22 8.76 9.17
C LYS A 145 30.29 10.29 9.30
N ILE A 146 31.18 10.90 8.53
CA ILE A 146 31.35 12.34 8.53
C ILE A 146 30.55 12.91 7.37
N LEU A 147 29.48 13.63 7.70
CA LEU A 147 28.70 14.33 6.70
C LEU A 147 29.45 15.57 6.22
N PRO A 148 29.49 15.85 4.90
CA PRO A 148 30.11 17.06 4.38
C PRO A 148 29.42 18.30 4.96
N GLU A 149 30.16 19.41 5.06
CA GLU A 149 29.60 20.67 5.48
C GLU A 149 28.55 21.16 4.47
N PHE A 150 27.38 21.59 4.94
CA PHE A 150 26.27 22.00 4.08
C PHE A 150 26.43 23.44 3.65
N THR A 151 27.11 23.67 2.53
CA THR A 151 27.43 24.99 1.96
C THR A 151 26.93 25.09 0.52
N ASP A 152 26.75 26.31 0.02
CA ASP A 152 26.35 26.54 -1.39
C ASP A 152 27.38 25.94 -2.36
N GLU A 153 28.67 26.07 -2.04
CA GLU A 153 29.77 25.50 -2.84
C GLU A 153 29.66 23.97 -2.91
N TRP A 154 29.41 23.30 -1.76
CA TRP A 154 29.22 21.85 -1.74
C TRP A 154 28.00 21.44 -2.55
N VAL A 155 26.87 22.17 -2.45
CA VAL A 155 25.65 21.85 -3.21
C VAL A 155 25.93 21.97 -4.71
N SER A 156 26.58 23.05 -5.16
CA SER A 156 26.86 23.27 -6.59
C SER A 156 27.87 22.27 -7.16
N ASP A 157 28.81 21.77 -6.34
CA ASP A 157 29.86 20.82 -6.79
C ASP A 157 29.38 19.37 -6.81
N THR A 158 28.39 19.01 -5.96
CA THR A 158 28.00 17.61 -5.74
C THR A 158 26.60 17.28 -6.23
N THR A 159 25.77 18.27 -6.46
CA THR A 159 24.38 18.09 -6.92
C THR A 159 24.14 18.86 -8.22
N GLU A 160 22.95 18.74 -8.79
CA GLU A 160 22.53 19.49 -9.98
C GLU A 160 21.98 20.90 -9.65
N PHE A 161 22.01 21.31 -8.36
CA PHE A 161 21.48 22.57 -7.90
C PHE A 161 22.58 23.60 -7.69
N ASP A 162 22.27 24.88 -7.93
CA ASP A 162 23.23 25.96 -7.86
C ASP A 162 23.58 26.38 -6.42
N ASP A 163 22.64 26.23 -5.48
CA ASP A 163 22.78 26.65 -4.09
C ASP A 163 21.84 25.87 -3.14
N ILE A 164 22.02 26.07 -1.84
CA ILE A 164 21.20 25.47 -0.78
C ILE A 164 19.72 25.82 -0.95
N LYS A 165 19.41 27.03 -1.40
CA LYS A 165 18.03 27.46 -1.53
C LYS A 165 17.30 26.66 -2.62
N HIS A 166 17.90 26.50 -3.80
CA HIS A 166 17.37 25.67 -4.88
C HIS A 166 17.18 24.21 -4.44
N LEU A 167 18.20 23.63 -3.76
CA LEU A 167 18.08 22.27 -3.24
C LEU A 167 16.90 22.14 -2.24
N ARG A 168 16.77 23.10 -1.31
CA ARG A 168 15.66 23.07 -0.33
C ARG A 168 14.29 23.20 -1.01
N GLU A 169 14.15 24.12 -1.97
CA GLU A 169 12.89 24.29 -2.73
C GLU A 169 12.48 23.00 -3.47
N GLU A 170 13.45 22.27 -4.02
CA GLU A 170 13.15 21.03 -4.72
C GLU A 170 12.85 19.87 -3.77
N LEU A 171 13.58 19.77 -2.65
CA LEU A 171 13.26 18.79 -1.60
C LEU A 171 11.89 19.04 -0.99
N GLU A 172 11.53 20.31 -0.75
CA GLU A 172 10.21 20.71 -0.25
C GLU A 172 9.10 20.25 -1.21
N LYS A 173 9.23 20.50 -2.52
CA LYS A 173 8.28 20.04 -3.53
C LYS A 173 8.16 18.53 -3.57
N ASN A 174 9.29 17.82 -3.48
CA ASN A 174 9.30 16.36 -3.53
C ASN A 174 8.61 15.75 -2.30
N ILE A 175 8.89 16.26 -1.09
CA ILE A 175 8.22 15.84 0.14
C ILE A 175 6.73 16.17 0.05
N GLU A 176 6.38 17.40 -0.36
CA GLU A 176 4.99 17.82 -0.52
C GLU A 176 4.24 16.90 -1.50
N MET A 177 4.85 16.54 -2.62
CA MET A 177 4.24 15.64 -3.61
C MET A 177 3.99 14.24 -3.03
N ILE A 178 4.95 13.68 -2.28
CA ILE A 178 4.80 12.37 -1.62
C ILE A 178 3.70 12.42 -0.58
N LYS A 179 3.74 13.42 0.31
CA LYS A 179 2.70 13.64 1.35
C LYS A 179 1.33 13.85 0.71
N LYS A 180 1.26 14.59 -0.38
CA LYS A 180 0.02 14.86 -1.09
C LYS A 180 -0.64 13.59 -1.64
N ARG A 181 0.13 12.65 -2.17
CA ARG A 181 -0.38 11.33 -2.59
C ARG A 181 -0.90 10.52 -1.40
N GLN A 182 -0.15 10.49 -0.31
CA GLN A 182 -0.55 9.80 0.92
C GLN A 182 -1.83 10.39 1.50
N VAL A 183 -1.90 11.72 1.60
CA VAL A 183 -3.06 12.45 2.10
C VAL A 183 -4.26 12.30 1.18
N ALA A 184 -4.07 12.23 -0.15
CA ALA A 184 -5.14 11.95 -1.09
C ALA A 184 -5.77 10.56 -0.87
N SER A 185 -4.95 9.55 -0.59
CA SER A 185 -5.43 8.21 -0.24
C SER A 185 -6.21 8.20 1.09
N GLN A 186 -5.70 8.89 2.10
CA GLN A 186 -6.38 9.07 3.39
C GLN A 186 -7.73 9.79 3.21
N TYR A 187 -7.74 10.89 2.46
CA TYR A 187 -8.96 11.64 2.16
C TYR A 187 -10.01 10.76 1.46
N GLN A 188 -9.61 10.00 0.43
CA GLN A 188 -10.50 9.09 -0.26
C GLN A 188 -11.10 8.04 0.69
N ALA A 189 -10.29 7.44 1.55
CA ALA A 189 -10.74 6.44 2.51
C ALA A 189 -11.75 7.02 3.51
N GLU A 190 -11.44 8.19 4.09
CA GLU A 190 -12.31 8.85 5.07
C GLU A 190 -13.61 9.37 4.46
N LEU A 191 -13.54 10.00 3.26
CA LEU A 191 -14.74 10.43 2.56
C LEU A 191 -15.65 9.24 2.23
N THR A 192 -15.06 8.15 1.72
CA THR A 192 -15.79 6.91 1.43
C THR A 192 -16.46 6.35 2.69
N ASN A 193 -15.75 6.32 3.83
CA ASN A 193 -16.33 5.90 5.11
C ASN A 193 -17.56 6.71 5.50
N LYS A 194 -17.44 8.04 5.45
CA LYS A 194 -18.55 8.95 5.77
C LYS A 194 -19.76 8.74 4.87
N LEU A 195 -19.54 8.54 3.57
CA LEU A 195 -20.61 8.29 2.61
C LEU A 195 -21.31 6.95 2.88
N ILE A 196 -20.55 5.89 3.17
CA ILE A 196 -21.09 4.56 3.50
C ILE A 196 -21.93 4.62 4.78
N GLU A 197 -21.43 5.30 5.82
CA GLU A 197 -22.16 5.45 7.09
C GLU A 197 -23.48 6.23 6.93
N GLU A 198 -23.49 7.26 6.07
CA GLU A 198 -24.69 8.05 5.81
C GLU A 198 -25.71 7.29 4.94
N ALA A 199 -25.25 6.47 4.00
CA ALA A 199 -26.11 5.78 3.02
C ALA A 199 -27.09 4.77 3.65
N LYS A 200 -26.69 4.07 4.72
CA LYS A 200 -27.52 3.12 5.50
C LYS A 200 -28.31 2.14 4.62
N ILE A 201 -27.64 1.50 3.67
CA ILE A 201 -28.26 0.58 2.71
C ILE A 201 -28.37 -0.82 3.36
N ALA A 202 -29.51 -1.48 3.16
CA ALA A 202 -29.67 -2.88 3.44
C ALA A 202 -29.28 -3.71 2.21
N LEU A 203 -28.15 -4.41 2.29
CA LEU A 203 -27.68 -5.27 1.21
C LEU A 203 -28.26 -6.67 1.32
N PRO A 204 -28.72 -7.29 0.21
CA PRO A 204 -29.10 -8.70 0.19
C PRO A 204 -27.91 -9.60 0.56
N GLU A 205 -28.11 -10.54 1.46
CA GLU A 205 -27.08 -11.44 1.97
C GLU A 205 -26.35 -12.21 0.84
N GLN A 206 -27.09 -12.61 -0.19
CA GLN A 206 -26.55 -13.34 -1.35
C GLN A 206 -25.53 -12.53 -2.13
N LEU A 207 -25.71 -11.19 -2.22
CA LEU A 207 -24.75 -10.32 -2.88
C LEU A 207 -23.48 -10.17 -2.03
N VAL A 208 -23.63 -10.03 -0.71
CA VAL A 208 -22.50 -9.94 0.21
C VAL A 208 -21.66 -11.22 0.15
N ILE A 209 -22.30 -12.40 0.15
CA ILE A 209 -21.60 -13.69 0.04
C ILE A 209 -20.86 -13.78 -1.29
N ALA A 210 -21.49 -13.41 -2.41
CA ALA A 210 -20.84 -13.46 -3.72
C ALA A 210 -19.62 -12.53 -3.80
N GLU A 211 -19.71 -11.34 -3.22
CA GLU A 211 -18.58 -10.40 -3.14
C GLU A 211 -17.48 -10.93 -2.22
N MET A 212 -17.82 -11.51 -1.07
CA MET A 212 -16.85 -12.16 -0.19
C MET A 212 -16.07 -13.26 -0.91
N ASP A 213 -16.77 -14.10 -1.68
CA ASP A 213 -16.15 -15.18 -2.46
C ASP A 213 -15.18 -14.61 -3.51
N SER A 214 -15.55 -13.51 -4.17
CA SER A 214 -14.69 -12.80 -5.13
C SER A 214 -13.42 -12.26 -4.48
N ILE A 215 -13.56 -11.56 -3.35
CA ILE A 215 -12.43 -11.01 -2.59
C ILE A 215 -11.51 -12.13 -2.12
N LEU A 216 -12.06 -13.23 -1.60
CA LEU A 216 -11.29 -14.39 -1.14
C LEU A 216 -10.53 -15.06 -2.29
N GLN A 217 -11.13 -15.21 -3.47
CA GLN A 217 -10.46 -15.77 -4.64
C GLN A 217 -9.28 -14.91 -5.08
N ASN A 218 -9.45 -13.60 -5.11
CA ASN A 218 -8.37 -12.66 -5.43
C ASN A 218 -7.24 -12.73 -4.39
N PHE A 219 -7.58 -12.80 -3.12
CA PHE A 219 -6.60 -12.95 -2.03
C PHE A 219 -5.81 -14.26 -2.15
N ILE A 220 -6.47 -15.38 -2.43
CA ILE A 220 -5.81 -16.67 -2.65
C ILE A 220 -4.88 -16.61 -3.88
N ALA A 221 -5.31 -15.94 -4.95
CA ALA A 221 -4.48 -15.75 -6.14
C ALA A 221 -3.23 -14.92 -5.86
N GLU A 222 -3.35 -13.86 -5.08
CA GLU A 222 -2.23 -13.02 -4.65
C GLU A 222 -1.23 -13.80 -3.78
N LEU A 223 -1.71 -14.56 -2.81
CA LEU A 223 -0.86 -15.45 -2.01
C LEU A 223 -0.11 -16.45 -2.90
N ALA A 224 -0.80 -17.05 -3.88
CA ALA A 224 -0.20 -18.01 -4.79
C ALA A 224 0.88 -17.40 -5.69
N GLN A 225 0.70 -16.15 -6.17
CA GLN A 225 1.73 -15.41 -6.93
C GLN A 225 3.00 -15.21 -6.11
N ASN A 226 2.86 -14.98 -4.80
CA ASN A 226 3.96 -14.82 -3.86
C ASN A 226 4.49 -16.16 -3.29
N ASN A 227 4.01 -17.33 -3.79
CA ASN A 227 4.32 -18.66 -3.30
C ASN A 227 4.02 -18.87 -1.81
N ILE A 228 3.05 -18.17 -1.26
CA ILE A 228 2.60 -18.27 0.13
C ILE A 228 1.36 -19.18 0.16
N LYS A 229 1.36 -20.17 1.06
CA LYS A 229 0.17 -21.00 1.30
C LYS A 229 -0.71 -20.35 2.36
N MET A 230 -2.00 -20.59 2.30
CA MET A 230 -2.96 -20.06 3.27
C MET A 230 -2.63 -20.51 4.72
N GLU A 231 -2.15 -21.75 4.87
CA GLU A 231 -1.75 -22.27 6.19
C GLU A 231 -0.56 -21.49 6.76
N ASP A 232 0.43 -21.19 5.92
CA ASP A 232 1.62 -20.43 6.32
C ASP A 232 1.24 -18.98 6.66
N TYR A 233 0.32 -18.40 5.89
CA TYR A 233 -0.23 -17.06 6.16
C TYR A 233 -0.89 -17.02 7.55
N PHE A 234 -1.76 -17.96 7.89
CA PHE A 234 -2.40 -18.02 9.20
C PHE A 234 -1.39 -18.23 10.34
N GLN A 235 -0.35 -19.02 10.13
CA GLN A 235 0.69 -19.23 11.14
C GLN A 235 1.51 -17.96 11.41
N VAL A 236 1.88 -17.22 10.36
CA VAL A 236 2.70 -16.01 10.48
C VAL A 236 1.91 -14.84 11.06
N THR A 237 0.66 -14.67 10.62
CA THR A 237 -0.18 -13.54 11.06
C THR A 237 -0.92 -13.80 12.38
N GLY A 238 -1.08 -15.07 12.77
CA GLY A 238 -1.92 -15.45 13.90
C GLY A 238 -3.41 -15.24 13.66
N LEU A 239 -3.82 -14.93 12.43
CA LEU A 239 -5.22 -14.71 12.08
C LEU A 239 -5.97 -16.04 12.08
N THR A 240 -7.23 -16.02 12.52
CA THR A 240 -8.12 -17.19 12.46
C THR A 240 -9.02 -17.14 11.21
N GLU A 241 -9.50 -18.30 10.74
CA GLU A 241 -10.46 -18.33 9.63
C GLU A 241 -11.73 -17.52 9.92
N GLU A 242 -12.19 -17.50 11.18
CA GLU A 242 -13.36 -16.75 11.60
C GLU A 242 -13.09 -15.23 11.49
N ALA A 243 -11.93 -14.77 11.96
CA ALA A 243 -11.54 -13.37 11.85
C ALA A 243 -11.38 -12.94 10.38
N LEU A 244 -10.77 -13.78 9.53
CA LEU A 244 -10.68 -13.54 8.09
C LEU A 244 -12.07 -13.41 7.47
N ARG A 245 -12.99 -14.31 7.81
CA ARG A 245 -14.36 -14.27 7.30
C ARG A 245 -15.12 -13.01 7.71
N ASP A 246 -14.94 -12.57 8.95
CA ASP A 246 -15.53 -11.32 9.45
C ASP A 246 -14.98 -10.10 8.73
N ASP A 247 -13.68 -10.07 8.44
CA ASP A 247 -13.05 -8.98 7.70
C ASP A 247 -13.49 -8.98 6.24
N LEU A 248 -13.57 -10.13 5.59
CA LEU A 248 -14.12 -10.26 4.23
C LEU A 248 -15.58 -9.77 4.17
N ASN A 249 -16.39 -10.10 5.18
CA ASN A 249 -17.78 -9.63 5.23
C ASN A 249 -17.88 -8.10 5.33
N LYS A 250 -17.06 -7.50 6.21
CA LYS A 250 -16.98 -6.02 6.34
C LYS A 250 -16.54 -5.39 5.02
N GLN A 251 -15.49 -5.93 4.40
CA GLN A 251 -14.96 -5.43 3.14
C GLN A 251 -15.99 -5.55 2.01
N ALA A 252 -16.63 -6.71 1.85
CA ALA A 252 -17.67 -6.93 0.86
C ALA A 252 -18.86 -5.99 1.05
N THR A 253 -19.31 -5.80 2.29
CA THR A 253 -20.38 -4.86 2.61
C THR A 253 -20.02 -3.43 2.23
N ARG A 254 -18.78 -2.99 2.52
CA ARG A 254 -18.27 -1.65 2.16
C ARG A 254 -18.19 -1.46 0.65
N ASN A 255 -17.59 -2.43 -0.07
CA ASN A 255 -17.47 -2.40 -1.52
C ASN A 255 -18.84 -2.27 -2.18
N LEU A 256 -19.78 -3.16 -1.85
CA LEU A 256 -21.12 -3.15 -2.42
C LEU A 256 -21.88 -1.86 -2.09
N THR A 257 -21.77 -1.35 -0.85
CA THR A 257 -22.39 -0.08 -0.48
C THR A 257 -21.87 1.06 -1.34
N MET A 258 -20.53 1.12 -1.54
CA MET A 258 -19.93 2.15 -2.39
C MET A 258 -20.33 2.02 -3.85
N VAL A 259 -20.39 0.79 -4.37
CA VAL A 259 -20.89 0.55 -5.74
C VAL A 259 -22.32 1.08 -5.92
N VAL A 260 -23.22 0.85 -4.96
CA VAL A 260 -24.61 1.37 -5.02
C VAL A 260 -24.65 2.89 -4.95
N ILE A 261 -23.77 3.51 -4.13
CA ILE A 261 -23.66 4.98 -4.09
C ILE A 261 -23.18 5.50 -5.45
N LEU A 262 -22.14 4.90 -6.04
CA LEU A 262 -21.61 5.32 -7.34
C LEU A 262 -22.62 5.13 -8.47
N ASP A 263 -23.35 4.00 -8.49
CA ASP A 263 -24.42 3.77 -9.45
C ASP A 263 -25.50 4.86 -9.36
N LYS A 264 -25.80 5.32 -8.14
CA LYS A 264 -26.74 6.44 -7.94
C LYS A 264 -26.17 7.78 -8.40
N VAL A 265 -24.86 8.02 -8.21
CA VAL A 265 -24.16 9.21 -8.74
C VAL A 265 -24.21 9.22 -10.27
N ILE A 266 -23.95 8.07 -10.91
CA ILE A 266 -24.01 7.91 -12.36
C ILE A 266 -25.42 8.27 -12.88
N GLU A 267 -26.47 7.75 -12.22
CA GLU A 267 -27.85 8.02 -12.57
C GLU A 267 -28.22 9.50 -12.42
N ASP A 268 -27.94 10.09 -11.24
CA ASP A 268 -28.35 11.46 -10.91
C ASP A 268 -27.61 12.51 -11.76
N LEU A 269 -26.39 12.23 -12.19
CA LEU A 269 -25.57 13.12 -13.03
C LEU A 269 -25.64 12.78 -14.53
N ASP A 270 -26.37 11.75 -14.94
CA ASP A 270 -26.42 11.23 -16.32
C ASP A 270 -25.02 11.03 -16.92
N LEU A 271 -24.09 10.44 -16.12
CA LEU A 271 -22.72 10.21 -16.55
C LEU A 271 -22.67 9.22 -17.71
N LYS A 272 -21.87 9.52 -18.71
CA LYS A 272 -21.70 8.70 -19.91
C LYS A 272 -20.22 8.46 -20.20
N LEU A 273 -19.97 7.34 -20.87
CA LEU A 273 -18.65 7.08 -21.43
C LEU A 273 -18.36 8.06 -22.57
N GLU A 274 -17.17 8.60 -22.57
CA GLU A 274 -16.64 9.41 -23.66
C GLU A 274 -15.93 8.51 -24.68
N LYS A 275 -15.49 9.11 -25.78
CA LYS A 275 -14.82 8.34 -26.83
C LYS A 275 -13.52 7.71 -26.32
N GLU A 276 -12.77 8.45 -25.54
CA GLU A 276 -11.51 8.01 -24.92
C GLU A 276 -11.72 6.76 -24.06
N ASP A 277 -12.77 6.73 -23.22
CA ASP A 277 -13.10 5.56 -22.41
C ASP A 277 -13.42 4.33 -23.26
N THR A 278 -14.21 4.53 -24.32
CA THR A 278 -14.60 3.42 -25.21
C THR A 278 -13.41 2.91 -26.02
N ASP A 279 -12.50 3.78 -26.44
CA ASP A 279 -11.29 3.42 -27.19
C ASP A 279 -10.36 2.57 -26.28
N LEU A 280 -10.16 2.94 -25.01
CA LEU A 280 -9.41 2.17 -24.02
C LEU A 280 -10.03 0.80 -23.72
N ILE A 281 -11.36 0.75 -23.58
CA ILE A 281 -12.10 -0.51 -23.39
C ILE A 281 -11.89 -1.45 -24.58
N GLU A 282 -12.00 -0.93 -25.81
CA GLU A 282 -11.76 -1.71 -27.02
C GLU A 282 -10.31 -2.20 -27.13
N GLU A 283 -9.33 -1.40 -26.71
CA GLU A 283 -7.93 -1.81 -26.68
C GLU A 283 -7.72 -2.94 -25.67
N HIS A 284 -8.27 -2.81 -24.47
CA HIS A 284 -8.19 -3.86 -23.45
C HIS A 284 -8.87 -5.17 -23.93
N LEU A 285 -10.02 -5.08 -24.61
CA LEU A 285 -10.70 -6.24 -25.14
C LEU A 285 -9.88 -6.97 -26.22
N LYS A 286 -9.04 -6.27 -26.98
CA LYS A 286 -8.14 -6.89 -27.98
C LYS A 286 -7.02 -7.72 -27.35
N THR A 287 -6.67 -7.46 -26.10
CA THR A 287 -5.66 -8.26 -25.38
C THR A 287 -6.21 -9.59 -24.84
N LEU A 288 -7.54 -9.78 -24.87
CA LEU A 288 -8.16 -11.04 -24.47
C LEU A 288 -7.92 -12.12 -25.54
N GLU A 289 -7.34 -13.23 -25.13
CA GLU A 289 -7.15 -14.42 -25.97
C GLU A 289 -8.43 -15.30 -25.99
N SER A 290 -9.61 -14.69 -26.22
CA SER A 290 -10.89 -15.40 -26.24
C SER A 290 -11.68 -15.03 -27.49
N ASP A 291 -12.23 -16.06 -28.16
CA ASP A 291 -13.16 -15.93 -29.28
C ASP A 291 -14.63 -16.12 -28.85
N ASP A 292 -14.90 -16.28 -27.55
CA ASP A 292 -16.26 -16.45 -27.03
C ASP A 292 -16.97 -15.09 -26.94
N GLU A 293 -17.97 -14.91 -27.82
CA GLU A 293 -18.78 -13.68 -27.87
C GLU A 293 -19.48 -13.35 -26.56
N VAL A 294 -19.86 -14.36 -25.76
CA VAL A 294 -20.55 -14.16 -24.46
C VAL A 294 -19.54 -13.63 -23.45
N GLU A 295 -18.35 -14.22 -23.42
CA GLU A 295 -17.25 -13.79 -22.53
C GLU A 295 -16.83 -12.36 -22.87
N ILE A 296 -16.58 -12.05 -24.15
CA ILE A 296 -16.19 -10.71 -24.62
C ILE A 296 -17.27 -9.68 -24.26
N THR A 297 -18.56 -10.00 -24.50
CA THR A 297 -19.66 -9.09 -24.19
C THR A 297 -19.78 -8.83 -22.68
N THR A 298 -19.65 -9.88 -21.86
CA THR A 298 -19.68 -9.77 -20.41
C THR A 298 -18.52 -8.91 -19.90
N ARG A 299 -17.31 -9.12 -20.44
CA ARG A 299 -16.14 -8.34 -20.07
C ARG A 299 -16.30 -6.87 -20.45
N ARG A 300 -16.84 -6.59 -21.64
CA ARG A 300 -17.16 -5.24 -22.09
C ARG A 300 -18.09 -4.53 -21.11
N LEU A 301 -19.22 -5.13 -20.76
CA LEU A 301 -20.17 -4.54 -19.84
C LEU A 301 -19.56 -4.26 -18.47
N ASN A 302 -18.68 -5.14 -17.99
CA ASN A 302 -17.98 -4.93 -16.73
C ASN A 302 -17.02 -3.74 -16.80
N LEU A 303 -16.23 -3.63 -17.88
CA LEU A 303 -15.29 -2.52 -18.09
C LEU A 303 -16.02 -1.18 -18.25
N GLU A 304 -17.16 -1.16 -18.98
CA GLU A 304 -18.01 0.03 -19.13
C GLU A 304 -18.56 0.48 -17.76
N ALA A 305 -19.04 -0.46 -16.95
CA ALA A 305 -19.55 -0.16 -15.61
C ALA A 305 -18.44 0.33 -14.68
N GLU A 306 -17.26 -0.27 -14.74
CA GLU A 306 -16.09 0.14 -13.98
C GLU A 306 -15.62 1.54 -14.36
N SER A 307 -15.51 1.85 -15.66
CA SER A 307 -15.15 3.17 -16.16
C SER A 307 -16.13 4.25 -15.70
N LEU A 308 -17.44 3.98 -15.77
CA LEU A 308 -18.45 4.91 -15.27
C LEU A 308 -18.35 5.13 -13.76
N ARG A 309 -18.09 4.07 -12.97
CA ARG A 309 -17.90 4.18 -11.53
C ARG A 309 -16.63 4.94 -11.16
N ASN A 310 -15.56 4.78 -11.93
CA ASN A 310 -14.34 5.58 -11.76
C ASN A 310 -14.60 7.07 -12.00
N LYS A 311 -15.35 7.43 -13.03
CA LYS A 311 -15.80 8.82 -13.26
C LYS A 311 -16.67 9.34 -12.12
N ALA A 312 -17.61 8.53 -11.62
CA ALA A 312 -18.45 8.88 -10.49
C ALA A 312 -17.62 9.08 -9.20
N MET A 313 -16.63 8.20 -8.94
CA MET A 313 -15.72 8.35 -7.80
C MET A 313 -14.92 9.64 -7.90
N LEU A 314 -14.38 9.96 -9.07
CA LEU A 314 -13.67 11.22 -9.29
C LEU A 314 -14.57 12.44 -9.03
N HIS A 315 -15.84 12.38 -9.44
CA HIS A 315 -16.82 13.42 -9.12
C HIS A 315 -17.06 13.54 -7.61
N VAL A 316 -17.20 12.42 -6.91
CA VAL A 316 -17.36 12.36 -5.44
C VAL A 316 -16.16 13.02 -4.76
N LEU A 317 -14.93 12.64 -5.14
CA LEU A 317 -13.69 13.19 -4.56
C LEU A 317 -13.54 14.69 -4.80
N LYS A 318 -13.98 15.18 -5.96
CA LYS A 318 -13.96 16.61 -6.31
C LYS A 318 -15.07 17.42 -5.64
N SER A 319 -16.16 16.77 -5.21
CA SER A 319 -17.30 17.43 -4.55
C SER A 319 -17.05 17.69 -3.06
N GLY A 320 -16.29 16.84 -2.40
CA GLY A 320 -15.90 17.03 -1.02
C GLY A 320 -14.75 18.03 -0.87
N SER A 321 -14.34 18.28 0.36
CA SER A 321 -13.23 19.17 0.70
C SER A 321 -12.36 18.56 1.79
N SER A 322 -11.07 18.90 1.77
CA SER A 322 -10.12 18.48 2.80
C SER A 322 -9.51 19.68 3.49
N VAL A 323 -9.34 19.56 4.80
CA VAL A 323 -8.71 20.55 5.68
C VAL A 323 -7.66 19.85 6.54
N ASP A 324 -6.57 20.53 6.84
CA ASP A 324 -5.59 20.02 7.77
C ASP A 324 -5.99 20.26 9.23
N GLN A 325 -5.18 19.79 10.17
CA GLN A 325 -5.38 19.94 11.61
C GLN A 325 -5.44 21.42 12.09
N ASN A 326 -4.96 22.35 11.25
CA ASN A 326 -5.01 23.78 11.52
C ASN A 326 -6.23 24.46 10.89
N GLY A 327 -7.07 23.68 10.16
CA GLY A 327 -8.20 24.20 9.40
C GLY A 327 -7.80 24.85 8.06
N GLU A 328 -6.56 24.67 7.61
CA GLU A 328 -6.13 25.12 6.28
C GLU A 328 -6.62 24.14 5.22
N LYS A 329 -7.11 24.69 4.09
CA LYS A 329 -7.57 23.86 2.98
C LYS A 329 -6.40 23.15 2.31
N VAL A 330 -6.55 21.84 2.11
CA VAL A 330 -5.61 21.01 1.37
C VAL A 330 -6.19 20.70 -0.02
N TYR A 331 -5.49 21.15 -1.07
CA TYR A 331 -5.96 20.96 -2.45
C TYR A 331 -5.36 19.67 -3.04
N LEU A 332 -6.21 18.67 -3.27
CA LEU A 332 -5.83 17.34 -3.77
C LEU A 332 -6.26 17.07 -5.22
N GLN A 333 -6.89 18.04 -5.89
CA GLN A 333 -7.52 17.83 -7.19
C GLN A 333 -6.53 17.48 -8.32
N ASP A 334 -5.31 17.97 -8.25
CA ASP A 334 -4.24 17.66 -9.19
C ASP A 334 -3.75 16.21 -9.09
N VAL A 335 -3.78 15.60 -7.90
CA VAL A 335 -3.45 14.18 -7.72
C VAL A 335 -4.43 13.31 -8.51
N TYR A 336 -5.73 13.62 -8.44
CA TYR A 336 -6.77 12.84 -9.12
C TYR A 336 -6.81 13.08 -10.64
N ASN A 337 -6.18 14.14 -11.15
CA ASN A 337 -6.09 14.41 -12.58
C ASN A 337 -4.86 13.74 -13.20
N GLN A 338 -3.78 13.53 -12.45
CA GLN A 338 -2.56 12.87 -12.95
C GLN A 338 -2.74 11.36 -13.14
N ASP A 339 -3.60 10.70 -12.35
CA ASP A 339 -3.91 9.27 -12.52
C ASP A 339 -4.63 8.95 -13.84
N THR A 340 -5.14 9.96 -14.54
CA THR A 340 -5.69 9.82 -15.90
C THR A 340 -4.62 9.93 -16.98
N ASP A 341 -3.53 10.69 -16.76
CA ASP A 341 -2.47 10.91 -17.76
C ASP A 341 -1.36 9.82 -17.71
N THR A 342 -1.09 9.21 -16.55
CA THR A 342 -0.05 8.16 -16.42
C THR A 342 -0.46 6.81 -17.01
N ARG A 343 -1.71 6.62 -17.39
CA ARG A 343 -2.18 5.40 -18.10
C ARG A 343 -1.95 5.45 -19.61
N GLU A 344 -1.41 6.54 -20.12
CA GLU A 344 -1.08 6.71 -21.54
C GLU A 344 0.38 6.38 -21.89
N GLU A 345 1.26 6.11 -20.91
CA GLU A 345 2.70 5.88 -21.11
C GLU A 345 3.22 4.48 -20.70
N GLU A 346 2.39 3.54 -20.27
CA GLU A 346 2.74 2.13 -20.03
C GLU A 346 2.04 1.21 -21.06
#